data_d3ec9a07703c315c3d195ccccc7c309d
#
_entry.id   d3ec9a07703c315c3d195ccccc7c309d
#
_cell.length_a   1.000
_cell.length_b   1.000
_cell.length_c   1.000
_cell.angle_alpha   90.00
_cell.angle_beta   90.00
_cell.angle_gamma   90.00
#
_symmetry.space_group_name_H-M   'P 1'
#
loop_
_entity.id
_entity.type
_entity.pdbx_description
1 polymer ?
#
loop_
_entity_poly.entity_id
_entity_poly.type
_entity_poly.pdbx_seq_one_letter_code
_entity_poly.pdbx_strand_id
1 'polypeptide(L)'
;MGKTCTELFAGIDCTILGNADDEVNGIAYRSDRVQPGDAFFCVVGMTTDGHSFAQDAIDRGAKVLVVERKVYLADATDVTEIVVKDTRKAMAAAAANFYDHPSKDLALVGITGTNGKTTTTYLVEHIARVAGKRTGVIGTVGIRIGDEAEKSAHTTPESPDLQQLFARMRDARCDVVAMEVSSHALDLDRTWDAAFAVTAFSNLTQDHLDYHHTFEAYFEAKARLFSKDYPAKRVICIDDKIGRAHV
;
A
#
# COMPACT_ATOMS: atom_id res chain seq x y z
N MET A 1 -8.69 16.04 7.28
CA MET A 1 -9.87 16.49 6.53
C MET A 1 -10.59 15.24 6.10
N GLY A 2 -11.88 15.11 6.43
CA GLY A 2 -12.69 13.97 6.00
C GLY A 2 -12.97 14.02 4.50
N LYS A 3 -13.34 12.89 3.94
CA LYS A 3 -13.81 12.74 2.56
C LYS A 3 -15.17 12.08 2.56
N THR A 4 -16.07 12.46 1.65
CA THR A 4 -17.33 11.72 1.46
C THR A 4 -17.05 10.31 0.89
N CYS A 5 -18.00 9.38 1.08
CA CYS A 5 -17.89 8.06 0.44
C CYS A 5 -17.72 8.19 -1.08
N THR A 6 -18.44 9.11 -1.71
CA THR A 6 -18.32 9.38 -3.15
C THR A 6 -16.89 9.76 -3.55
N GLU A 7 -16.24 10.64 -2.78
CA GLU A 7 -14.86 11.08 -3.04
C GLU A 7 -13.86 9.97 -2.74
N LEU A 8 -14.05 9.25 -1.63
CA LEU A 8 -13.16 8.18 -1.19
C LEU A 8 -13.14 7.01 -2.17
N PHE A 9 -14.29 6.65 -2.74
CA PHE A 9 -14.42 5.53 -3.67
C PHE A 9 -14.46 5.96 -5.15
N ALA A 10 -14.07 7.21 -5.45
CA ALA A 10 -13.98 7.68 -6.83
C ALA A 10 -13.05 6.79 -7.67
N GLY A 11 -13.55 6.30 -8.82
CA GLY A 11 -12.80 5.41 -9.72
C GLY A 11 -12.66 3.95 -9.26
N ILE A 12 -13.27 3.56 -8.14
CA ILE A 12 -13.29 2.19 -7.63
C ILE A 12 -14.62 1.53 -8.05
N ASP A 13 -14.54 0.31 -8.64
CA ASP A 13 -15.73 -0.49 -8.98
C ASP A 13 -16.37 -1.01 -7.68
N CYS A 14 -17.43 -0.35 -7.22
CA CYS A 14 -18.11 -0.65 -5.98
C CYS A 14 -19.62 -0.39 -6.06
N THR A 15 -20.36 -0.95 -5.11
CA THR A 15 -21.77 -0.62 -4.86
C THR A 15 -21.91 0.00 -3.49
N ILE A 16 -22.46 1.22 -3.41
CA ILE A 16 -22.71 1.92 -2.15
C ILE A 16 -24.13 1.55 -1.68
N LEU A 17 -24.22 0.97 -0.49
CA LEU A 17 -25.47 0.62 0.18
C LEU A 17 -25.59 1.48 1.45
N GLY A 18 -26.29 2.59 1.36
CA GLY A 18 -26.43 3.60 2.42
C GLY A 18 -26.28 5.00 1.89
N ASN A 19 -25.68 5.89 2.67
CA ASN A 19 -25.53 7.29 2.34
C ASN A 19 -24.17 7.58 1.68
N ALA A 20 -24.18 7.90 0.39
CA ALA A 20 -22.98 8.23 -0.37
C ALA A 20 -22.26 9.53 0.08
N ASP A 21 -22.96 10.40 0.81
CA ASP A 21 -22.44 11.64 1.34
C ASP A 21 -21.89 11.53 2.77
N ASP A 22 -21.87 10.31 3.33
CA ASP A 22 -21.26 10.06 4.63
C ASP A 22 -19.79 10.47 4.61
N GLU A 23 -19.39 11.28 5.59
CA GLU A 23 -18.02 11.73 5.75
C GLU A 23 -17.19 10.66 6.46
N VAL A 24 -16.07 10.32 5.88
CA VAL A 24 -15.08 9.37 6.38
C VAL A 24 -13.86 10.13 6.89
N ASN A 25 -13.51 9.91 8.17
CA ASN A 25 -12.44 10.62 8.86
C ASN A 25 -11.09 9.92 8.79
N GLY A 26 -11.09 8.62 8.49
CA GLY A 26 -9.88 7.81 8.40
C GLY A 26 -10.16 6.44 7.78
N ILE A 27 -9.09 5.68 7.57
CA ILE A 27 -9.13 4.33 7.01
C ILE A 27 -8.56 3.35 8.02
N ALA A 28 -9.33 2.35 8.40
CA ALA A 28 -8.92 1.28 9.30
C ALA A 28 -9.07 -0.09 8.63
N TYR A 29 -8.11 -0.99 8.88
CA TYR A 29 -8.12 -2.39 8.46
C TYR A 29 -7.90 -3.35 9.65
N ARG A 30 -7.81 -2.78 10.86
CA ARG A 30 -7.77 -3.47 12.15
C ARG A 30 -8.85 -2.87 13.03
N SER A 31 -9.77 -3.71 13.54
CA SER A 31 -10.89 -3.25 14.34
C SER A 31 -10.44 -2.57 15.63
N ASP A 32 -9.33 -3.05 16.25
CA ASP A 32 -8.75 -2.48 17.46
C ASP A 32 -8.16 -1.06 17.28
N ARG A 33 -8.07 -0.57 16.04
CA ARG A 33 -7.57 0.78 15.70
C ARG A 33 -8.61 1.71 15.10
N VAL A 34 -9.83 1.24 14.95
CA VAL A 34 -10.95 2.05 14.47
C VAL A 34 -11.17 3.25 15.39
N GLN A 35 -11.32 4.41 14.77
CA GLN A 35 -11.75 5.67 15.40
C GLN A 35 -13.15 6.04 14.91
N PRO A 36 -13.92 6.83 15.69
CA PRO A 36 -15.24 7.28 15.26
C PRO A 36 -15.21 8.02 13.90
N GLY A 37 -16.05 7.54 12.99
CA GLY A 37 -16.14 8.07 11.62
C GLY A 37 -15.20 7.44 10.60
N ASP A 38 -14.44 6.41 10.99
CA ASP A 38 -13.56 5.69 10.03
C ASP A 38 -14.35 4.81 9.06
N ALA A 39 -13.75 4.57 7.89
CA ALA A 39 -14.08 3.44 7.03
C ALA A 39 -13.25 2.21 7.44
N PHE A 40 -13.93 1.14 7.82
CA PHE A 40 -13.29 -0.13 8.14
C PHE A 40 -13.32 -1.08 6.94
N PHE A 41 -12.14 -1.51 6.50
CA PHE A 41 -11.98 -2.47 5.41
C PHE A 41 -11.92 -3.89 5.95
N CYS A 42 -12.92 -4.70 5.61
CA CYS A 42 -13.01 -6.11 5.97
C CYS A 42 -12.08 -6.97 5.10
N VAL A 43 -10.78 -6.78 5.26
CA VAL A 43 -9.76 -7.44 4.44
C VAL A 43 -9.70 -8.93 4.75
N VAL A 44 -9.75 -9.76 3.70
CA VAL A 44 -9.51 -11.19 3.82
C VAL A 44 -7.99 -11.43 3.94
N GLY A 45 -7.56 -11.87 5.11
CA GLY A 45 -6.17 -12.23 5.40
C GLY A 45 -5.91 -13.72 5.22
N MET A 46 -4.65 -14.13 5.38
CA MET A 46 -4.25 -15.54 5.27
C MET A 46 -4.82 -16.43 6.37
N THR A 47 -4.94 -15.91 7.58
CA THR A 47 -5.40 -16.66 8.76
C THR A 47 -6.70 -16.13 9.34
N THR A 48 -7.11 -14.94 8.94
CA THR A 48 -8.24 -14.24 9.55
C THR A 48 -9.02 -13.49 8.48
N ASP A 49 -10.33 -13.56 8.55
CA ASP A 49 -11.24 -12.82 7.68
C ASP A 49 -11.73 -11.57 8.41
N GLY A 50 -11.41 -10.39 7.86
CA GLY A 50 -11.79 -9.09 8.40
C GLY A 50 -13.29 -8.90 8.58
N HIS A 51 -14.12 -9.60 7.78
CA HIS A 51 -15.58 -9.54 7.90
C HIS A 51 -16.09 -10.00 9.29
N SER A 52 -15.35 -10.88 9.97
CA SER A 52 -15.72 -11.33 11.33
C SER A 52 -15.53 -10.25 12.40
N PHE A 53 -14.86 -9.15 12.07
CA PHE A 53 -14.65 -7.99 12.96
C PHE A 53 -15.53 -6.80 12.63
N ALA A 54 -16.46 -6.95 11.67
CA ALA A 54 -17.30 -5.84 11.23
C ALA A 54 -18.12 -5.24 12.40
N GLN A 55 -18.71 -6.10 13.25
CA GLN A 55 -19.47 -5.62 14.42
C GLN A 55 -18.58 -4.91 15.44
N ASP A 56 -17.38 -5.45 15.76
CA ASP A 56 -16.43 -4.78 16.65
C ASP A 56 -15.98 -3.41 16.10
N ALA A 57 -15.82 -3.30 14.78
CA ALA A 57 -15.49 -2.03 14.15
C ALA A 57 -16.63 -1.00 14.27
N ILE A 58 -17.88 -1.43 14.10
CA ILE A 58 -19.06 -0.57 14.27
C ILE A 58 -19.19 -0.13 15.73
N ASP A 59 -19.04 -1.06 16.67
CA ASP A 59 -19.13 -0.76 18.12
C ASP A 59 -18.07 0.26 18.55
N ARG A 60 -16.96 0.36 17.80
CA ARG A 60 -15.91 1.36 17.99
C ARG A 60 -16.12 2.65 17.20
N GLY A 61 -17.19 2.73 16.42
CA GLY A 61 -17.59 3.93 15.71
C GLY A 61 -17.23 4.00 14.24
N ALA A 62 -16.91 2.86 13.60
CA ALA A 62 -16.82 2.82 12.15
C ALA A 62 -18.17 3.24 11.54
N LYS A 63 -18.14 4.18 10.61
CA LYS A 63 -19.33 4.68 9.92
C LYS A 63 -19.54 4.01 8.57
N VAL A 64 -18.46 3.51 7.96
CA VAL A 64 -18.47 2.84 6.68
C VAL A 64 -17.79 1.48 6.82
N LEU A 65 -18.42 0.44 6.27
CA LEU A 65 -17.84 -0.89 6.12
C LEU A 65 -17.55 -1.17 4.65
N VAL A 66 -16.33 -1.59 4.34
CA VAL A 66 -15.95 -2.04 3.01
C VAL A 66 -15.82 -3.55 3.00
N VAL A 67 -16.63 -4.20 2.20
CA VAL A 67 -16.87 -5.65 2.25
C VAL A 67 -16.82 -6.29 0.86
N GLU A 68 -16.46 -7.58 0.78
CA GLU A 68 -16.56 -8.39 -0.46
C GLU A 68 -17.89 -9.13 -0.56
N ARG A 69 -18.58 -9.25 0.55
CA ARG A 69 -19.90 -9.87 0.67
C ARG A 69 -20.70 -9.18 1.76
N LYS A 70 -22.02 -9.19 1.61
CA LYS A 70 -22.91 -8.60 2.62
C LYS A 70 -22.66 -9.20 4.01
N VAL A 71 -22.56 -8.33 5.00
CA VAL A 71 -22.42 -8.69 6.41
C VAL A 71 -23.76 -8.47 7.12
N TYR A 72 -24.19 -9.46 7.89
CA TYR A 72 -25.36 -9.31 8.75
C TYR A 72 -24.94 -8.69 10.07
N LEU A 73 -25.41 -7.49 10.33
CA LEU A 73 -25.09 -6.70 11.49
C LEU A 73 -26.30 -6.62 12.41
N ALA A 74 -26.08 -6.75 13.72
CA ALA A 74 -27.10 -6.50 14.70
C ALA A 74 -27.28 -4.98 14.87
N ASP A 75 -28.50 -4.49 14.69
CA ASP A 75 -28.91 -3.09 14.98
C ASP A 75 -28.15 -1.97 14.26
N ALA A 76 -27.47 -2.26 13.14
CA ALA A 76 -26.71 -1.25 12.39
C ALA A 76 -27.60 -0.52 11.36
N THR A 77 -28.39 0.46 11.84
CA THR A 77 -29.29 1.24 10.96
C THR A 77 -28.60 2.43 10.27
N ASP A 78 -27.41 2.80 10.72
CA ASP A 78 -26.72 4.05 10.34
C ASP A 78 -25.32 3.83 9.75
N VAL A 79 -25.02 2.61 9.26
CA VAL A 79 -23.75 2.24 8.66
C VAL A 79 -23.88 2.13 7.14
N THR A 80 -23.01 2.78 6.42
CA THR A 80 -22.92 2.62 4.96
C THR A 80 -22.04 1.44 4.61
N GLU A 81 -22.56 0.45 3.87
CA GLU A 81 -21.77 -0.64 3.31
C GLU A 81 -21.29 -0.31 1.90
N ILE A 82 -20.02 -0.53 1.65
CA ILE A 82 -19.40 -0.44 0.32
C ILE A 82 -19.02 -1.85 -0.13
N VAL A 83 -19.72 -2.37 -1.11
CA VAL A 83 -19.45 -3.71 -1.65
C VAL A 83 -18.47 -3.61 -2.80
N VAL A 84 -17.35 -4.31 -2.68
CA VAL A 84 -16.25 -4.35 -3.67
C VAL A 84 -15.91 -5.80 -4.03
N LYS A 85 -15.20 -6.00 -5.14
CA LYS A 85 -14.72 -7.34 -5.55
C LYS A 85 -13.47 -7.80 -4.79
N ASP A 86 -12.65 -6.84 -4.36
CA ASP A 86 -11.35 -7.07 -3.74
C ASP A 86 -11.10 -5.94 -2.75
N THR A 87 -11.18 -6.25 -1.46
CA THR A 87 -11.04 -5.26 -0.38
C THR A 87 -9.60 -4.73 -0.28
N ARG A 88 -8.57 -5.50 -0.68
CA ARG A 88 -7.18 -5.02 -0.64
C ARG A 88 -6.91 -3.95 -1.68
N LYS A 89 -7.33 -4.18 -2.92
CA LYS A 89 -7.20 -3.19 -4.00
C LYS A 89 -8.07 -1.96 -3.73
N ALA A 90 -9.30 -2.18 -3.28
CA ALA A 90 -10.18 -1.09 -2.90
C ALA A 90 -9.58 -0.24 -1.76
N MET A 91 -8.97 -0.87 -0.75
CA MET A 91 -8.29 -0.20 0.36
C MET A 91 -7.11 0.64 -0.13
N ALA A 92 -6.30 0.11 -1.03
CA ALA A 92 -5.15 0.84 -1.56
C ALA A 92 -5.57 2.06 -2.39
N ALA A 93 -6.57 1.90 -3.28
CA ALA A 93 -7.10 2.99 -4.07
C ALA A 93 -7.83 4.04 -3.20
N ALA A 94 -8.64 3.60 -2.24
CA ALA A 94 -9.31 4.50 -1.30
C ALA A 94 -8.30 5.27 -0.43
N ALA A 95 -7.21 4.62 0.01
CA ALA A 95 -6.15 5.29 0.74
C ALA A 95 -5.43 6.34 -0.13
N ALA A 96 -5.18 6.04 -1.41
CA ALA A 96 -4.62 7.01 -2.33
C ALA A 96 -5.57 8.21 -2.52
N ASN A 97 -6.87 7.97 -2.69
CA ASN A 97 -7.90 9.02 -2.77
C ASN A 97 -7.95 9.85 -1.47
N PHE A 98 -7.90 9.19 -0.30
CA PHE A 98 -7.99 9.86 1.00
C PHE A 98 -6.86 10.88 1.20
N TYR A 99 -5.64 10.56 0.76
CA TYR A 99 -4.45 11.41 0.87
C TYR A 99 -4.15 12.22 -0.40
N ASP A 100 -5.09 12.31 -1.37
CA ASP A 100 -4.93 13.06 -2.62
C ASP A 100 -3.75 12.59 -3.48
N HIS A 101 -3.60 11.26 -3.63
CA HIS A 101 -2.57 10.60 -4.45
C HIS A 101 -1.14 11.11 -4.22
N PRO A 102 -0.63 11.14 -3.00
CA PRO A 102 0.61 11.84 -2.65
C PRO A 102 1.84 11.30 -3.39
N SER A 103 1.82 10.03 -3.81
CA SER A 103 2.92 9.43 -4.57
C SER A 103 3.14 10.07 -5.96
N LYS A 104 2.13 10.76 -6.52
CA LYS A 104 2.26 11.48 -7.80
C LYS A 104 3.14 12.73 -7.71
N ASP A 105 3.29 13.28 -6.50
CA ASP A 105 4.10 14.48 -6.23
C ASP A 105 5.55 14.14 -5.84
N LEU A 106 5.91 12.86 -5.80
CA LEU A 106 7.21 12.34 -5.37
C LEU A 106 7.92 11.63 -6.52
N ALA A 107 9.22 11.80 -6.65
CA ALA A 107 10.02 10.89 -7.49
C ALA A 107 10.21 9.56 -6.72
N LEU A 108 9.19 8.70 -6.77
CA LEU A 108 9.16 7.43 -6.04
C LEU A 108 9.97 6.35 -6.76
N VAL A 109 10.96 5.76 -6.07
CA VAL A 109 11.80 4.67 -6.58
C VAL A 109 11.51 3.40 -5.79
N GLY A 110 10.95 2.39 -6.44
CA GLY A 110 10.64 1.08 -5.85
C GLY A 110 11.70 0.04 -6.19
N ILE A 111 12.29 -0.59 -5.17
CA ILE A 111 13.34 -1.60 -5.33
C ILE A 111 12.82 -2.96 -4.87
N THR A 112 12.79 -3.95 -5.76
CA THR A 112 12.48 -5.34 -5.44
C THR A 112 13.63 -6.28 -5.78
N GLY A 113 13.56 -7.51 -5.30
CA GLY A 113 14.55 -8.57 -5.47
C GLY A 113 14.65 -9.41 -4.19
N THR A 114 15.47 -10.46 -4.20
CA THR A 114 15.72 -11.25 -2.99
C THR A 114 16.67 -10.50 -2.06
N ASN A 115 17.84 -10.14 -2.56
CA ASN A 115 18.90 -9.48 -1.81
C ASN A 115 19.21 -8.09 -2.36
N GLY A 116 19.79 -7.23 -1.54
CA GLY A 116 20.28 -5.91 -1.95
C GLY A 116 19.22 -4.80 -1.98
N LYS A 117 17.94 -5.08 -1.69
CA LYS A 117 16.90 -4.04 -1.61
C LYS A 117 17.29 -2.88 -0.70
N THR A 118 17.58 -3.18 0.55
CA THR A 118 17.97 -2.19 1.57
C THR A 118 19.20 -1.39 1.14
N THR A 119 20.26 -2.08 0.72
CA THR A 119 21.49 -1.41 0.26
C THR A 119 21.22 -0.46 -0.90
N THR A 120 20.49 -0.93 -1.92
CA THR A 120 20.15 -0.13 -3.10
C THR A 120 19.27 1.07 -2.74
N THR A 121 18.29 0.88 -1.85
CA THR A 121 17.41 1.95 -1.35
C THR A 121 18.23 3.06 -0.70
N TYR A 122 19.17 2.70 0.19
CA TYR A 122 20.04 3.70 0.84
C TYR A 122 21.07 4.32 -0.12
N LEU A 123 21.56 3.59 -1.13
CA LEU A 123 22.42 4.16 -2.16
C LEU A 123 21.69 5.21 -3.00
N VAL A 124 20.47 4.90 -3.45
CA VAL A 124 19.62 5.83 -4.20
C VAL A 124 19.36 7.09 -3.37
N GLU A 125 18.98 6.91 -2.11
CA GLU A 125 18.75 8.02 -1.18
C GLU A 125 20.02 8.88 -1.01
N HIS A 126 21.15 8.23 -0.75
CA HIS A 126 22.41 8.95 -0.52
C HIS A 126 22.84 9.77 -1.76
N ILE A 127 22.73 9.19 -2.96
CA ILE A 127 23.03 9.88 -4.21
C ILE A 127 22.11 11.10 -4.39
N ALA A 128 20.81 10.93 -4.16
CA ALA A 128 19.85 12.03 -4.26
C ALA A 128 20.16 13.15 -3.25
N ARG A 129 20.49 12.79 -2.01
CA ARG A 129 20.86 13.73 -0.94
C ARG A 129 22.14 14.50 -1.27
N VAL A 130 23.18 13.83 -1.79
CA VAL A 130 24.42 14.48 -2.25
C VAL A 130 24.16 15.43 -3.42
N ALA A 131 23.16 15.11 -4.27
CA ALA A 131 22.69 16.01 -5.32
C ALA A 131 21.79 17.16 -4.82
N GLY A 132 21.73 17.39 -3.51
CA GLY A 132 20.97 18.49 -2.90
C GLY A 132 19.46 18.27 -2.84
N LYS A 133 18.98 17.03 -3.02
CA LYS A 133 17.56 16.68 -2.94
C LYS A 133 17.15 16.35 -1.51
N ARG A 134 15.96 16.76 -1.12
CA ARG A 134 15.33 16.27 0.11
C ARG A 134 14.79 14.87 -0.11
N THR A 135 15.10 13.95 0.79
CA THR A 135 14.89 12.51 0.55
C THR A 135 13.97 11.87 1.58
N GLY A 136 13.27 10.81 1.16
CA GLY A 136 12.55 9.86 2.01
C GLY A 136 13.06 8.44 1.80
N VAL A 137 12.96 7.60 2.83
CA VAL A 137 13.27 6.16 2.77
C VAL A 137 12.16 5.39 3.45
N ILE A 138 11.74 4.27 2.84
CA ILE A 138 10.84 3.29 3.45
C ILE A 138 11.46 1.90 3.26
N GLY A 139 11.73 1.20 4.35
CA GLY A 139 12.33 -0.13 4.26
C GLY A 139 12.49 -0.85 5.58
N THR A 140 13.20 -1.96 5.53
CA THR A 140 13.41 -2.89 6.66
C THR A 140 14.09 -2.23 7.87
N VAL A 141 15.03 -1.32 7.63
CA VAL A 141 15.77 -0.63 8.70
C VAL A 141 14.88 0.41 9.39
N GLY A 142 13.89 0.94 8.68
CA GLY A 142 12.98 1.95 9.19
C GLY A 142 12.50 2.90 8.09
N ILE A 143 11.85 3.96 8.53
CA ILE A 143 11.34 5.05 7.70
C ILE A 143 12.19 6.30 8.01
N ARG A 144 12.54 7.06 6.97
CA ARG A 144 13.19 8.35 7.13
C ARG A 144 12.49 9.41 6.27
N ILE A 145 12.23 10.57 6.85
CA ILE A 145 11.64 11.74 6.18
C ILE A 145 12.58 12.92 6.41
N GLY A 146 13.39 13.26 5.39
CA GLY A 146 14.50 14.21 5.60
C GLY A 146 15.47 13.69 6.66
N ASP A 147 15.60 14.43 7.76
CA ASP A 147 16.49 14.08 8.87
C ASP A 147 15.80 13.29 10.00
N GLU A 148 14.48 13.17 9.96
CA GLU A 148 13.71 12.42 10.96
C GLU A 148 13.69 10.94 10.60
N ALA A 149 13.90 10.08 11.61
CA ALA A 149 13.88 8.63 11.45
C ALA A 149 12.92 7.99 12.48
N GLU A 150 12.17 6.99 12.00
CA GLU A 150 11.26 6.20 12.83
C GLU A 150 11.34 4.71 12.48
N LYS A 151 10.91 3.84 13.40
CA LYS A 151 10.87 2.41 13.16
C LYS A 151 9.73 2.05 12.21
N SER A 152 9.95 1.06 11.36
CA SER A 152 8.91 0.42 10.56
C SER A 152 8.54 -0.94 11.14
N ALA A 153 7.26 -1.27 11.17
CA ALA A 153 6.80 -2.61 11.54
C ALA A 153 6.99 -3.63 10.39
N HIS A 154 7.04 -3.15 9.16
CA HIS A 154 7.16 -3.97 7.96
C HIS A 154 8.13 -3.34 6.97
N THR A 155 8.83 -4.17 6.18
CA THR A 155 9.67 -3.70 5.07
C THR A 155 8.89 -2.80 4.10
N THR A 156 7.65 -3.17 3.82
CA THR A 156 6.69 -2.40 3.03
C THR A 156 5.37 -2.36 3.82
N PRO A 157 4.96 -1.19 4.32
CA PRO A 157 3.72 -1.03 5.09
C PRO A 157 2.45 -1.43 4.34
N GLU A 158 1.33 -1.62 5.04
CA GLU A 158 0.00 -1.76 4.44
C GLU A 158 -0.40 -0.48 3.70
N SER A 159 -1.27 -0.60 2.72
CA SER A 159 -1.57 0.51 1.80
C SER A 159 -2.04 1.80 2.46
N PRO A 160 -2.89 1.81 3.52
CA PRO A 160 -3.24 3.06 4.20
C PRO A 160 -2.05 3.73 4.88
N ASP A 161 -1.23 2.93 5.58
CA ASP A 161 -0.03 3.44 6.25
C ASP A 161 0.99 3.97 5.22
N LEU A 162 1.10 3.29 4.08
CA LEU A 162 2.01 3.67 2.99
C LEU A 162 1.59 5.00 2.35
N GLN A 163 0.30 5.18 2.05
CA GLN A 163 -0.20 6.43 1.49
C GLN A 163 -0.08 7.59 2.50
N GLN A 164 -0.31 7.34 3.79
CA GLN A 164 -0.06 8.30 4.85
C GLN A 164 1.41 8.73 4.90
N LEU A 165 2.34 7.78 4.77
CA LEU A 165 3.78 8.08 4.70
C LEU A 165 4.13 8.92 3.48
N PHE A 166 3.56 8.60 2.31
CA PHE A 166 3.77 9.42 1.11
C PHE A 166 3.23 10.84 1.30
N ALA A 167 2.06 11.00 1.94
CA ALA A 167 1.52 12.33 2.26
C ALA A 167 2.46 13.11 3.19
N ARG A 168 2.95 12.49 4.27
CA ARG A 168 3.94 13.09 5.17
C ARG A 168 5.24 13.49 4.44
N MET A 169 5.72 12.65 3.51
CA MET A 169 6.92 12.94 2.71
C MET A 169 6.68 14.08 1.71
N ARG A 170 5.52 14.13 1.06
CA ARG A 170 5.08 15.24 0.23
C ARG A 170 5.05 16.54 1.03
N ASP A 171 4.38 16.55 2.17
CA ASP A 171 4.21 17.73 3.03
C ASP A 171 5.55 18.20 3.61
N ALA A 172 6.47 17.25 3.86
CA ALA A 172 7.87 17.54 4.19
C ALA A 172 8.71 17.98 2.99
N ARG A 173 8.11 18.07 1.77
CA ARG A 173 8.78 18.46 0.52
C ARG A 173 9.96 17.54 0.15
N CYS A 174 9.79 16.23 0.31
CA CYS A 174 10.74 15.29 -0.24
C CYS A 174 10.67 15.30 -1.77
N ASP A 175 11.82 15.43 -2.43
CA ASP A 175 11.93 15.35 -3.89
C ASP A 175 11.97 13.88 -4.37
N VAL A 176 12.72 13.04 -3.64
CA VAL A 176 12.96 11.64 -4.00
C VAL A 176 12.66 10.74 -2.80
N VAL A 177 11.89 9.70 -3.05
CA VAL A 177 11.59 8.67 -2.06
C VAL A 177 12.04 7.32 -2.59
N ALA A 178 12.97 6.67 -1.89
CA ALA A 178 13.41 5.32 -2.19
C ALA A 178 12.74 4.31 -1.24
N MET A 179 12.13 3.25 -1.77
CA MET A 179 11.46 2.27 -0.95
C MET A 179 11.76 0.82 -1.35
N GLU A 180 11.83 -0.03 -0.34
CA GLU A 180 11.86 -1.47 -0.54
C GLU A 180 10.45 -1.98 -0.86
N VAL A 181 10.33 -2.76 -1.93
CA VAL A 181 9.07 -3.41 -2.33
C VAL A 181 9.24 -4.92 -2.19
N SER A 182 8.66 -5.50 -1.14
CA SER A 182 8.72 -6.94 -0.89
C SER A 182 7.75 -7.71 -1.79
N SER A 183 8.02 -9.00 -2.02
CA SER A 183 7.10 -9.87 -2.78
C SER A 183 5.74 -10.00 -2.09
N HIS A 184 5.72 -10.08 -0.76
CA HIS A 184 4.48 -10.06 0.02
C HIS A 184 3.67 -8.78 -0.22
N ALA A 185 4.33 -7.62 -0.28
CA ALA A 185 3.64 -6.35 -0.50
C ALA A 185 3.00 -6.27 -1.89
N LEU A 186 3.67 -6.84 -2.90
CA LEU A 186 3.13 -6.94 -4.25
C LEU A 186 1.98 -7.93 -4.35
N ASP A 187 2.11 -9.08 -3.70
CA ASP A 187 1.09 -10.11 -3.68
C ASP A 187 -0.17 -9.66 -2.91
N LEU A 188 0.02 -8.92 -1.84
CA LEU A 188 -1.05 -8.36 -0.99
C LEU A 188 -1.52 -6.97 -1.43
N ASP A 189 -1.19 -6.52 -2.64
CA ASP A 189 -1.59 -5.24 -3.23
C ASP A 189 -1.31 -4.00 -2.34
N ARG A 190 -0.29 -4.06 -1.45
CA ARG A 190 0.06 -2.95 -0.55
C ARG A 190 0.54 -1.71 -1.29
N THR A 191 1.15 -1.90 -2.47
CA THR A 191 1.66 -0.82 -3.32
C THR A 191 0.72 -0.49 -4.47
N TRP A 192 -0.48 -1.09 -4.53
CA TRP A 192 -1.47 -0.75 -5.54
C TRP A 192 -1.77 0.75 -5.48
N ASP A 193 -1.91 1.37 -6.65
CA ASP A 193 -2.10 2.83 -6.81
C ASP A 193 -0.93 3.73 -6.31
N ALA A 194 0.26 3.15 -6.07
CA ALA A 194 1.47 3.93 -5.87
C ALA A 194 2.11 4.30 -7.22
N ALA A 195 2.31 5.59 -7.46
CA ALA A 195 2.87 6.12 -8.70
C ALA A 195 4.40 6.08 -8.67
N PHE A 196 5.00 4.96 -9.07
CA PHE A 196 6.45 4.86 -9.19
C PHE A 196 6.98 5.63 -10.40
N ALA A 197 8.01 6.44 -10.19
CA ALA A 197 8.79 7.07 -11.26
C ALA A 197 9.80 6.06 -11.85
N VAL A 198 10.38 5.22 -10.98
CA VAL A 198 11.35 4.18 -11.34
C VAL A 198 11.07 2.91 -10.54
N THR A 199 11.12 1.75 -11.19
CA THR A 199 11.14 0.44 -10.53
C THR A 199 12.44 -0.27 -10.83
N ALA A 200 13.04 -0.92 -9.83
CA ALA A 200 14.32 -1.60 -9.95
C ALA A 200 14.23 -3.06 -9.47
N PHE A 201 14.86 -3.97 -10.23
CA PHE A 201 15.04 -5.38 -9.87
C PHE A 201 16.53 -5.66 -9.64
N SER A 202 16.87 -6.19 -8.47
CA SER A 202 18.25 -6.51 -8.11
C SER A 202 18.66 -7.93 -8.49
N ASN A 203 17.97 -8.93 -7.96
CA ASN A 203 18.23 -10.36 -8.21
C ASN A 203 17.07 -11.22 -7.70
N LEU A 204 17.09 -12.52 -8.10
CA LEU A 204 16.18 -13.52 -7.57
C LEU A 204 16.95 -14.80 -7.19
N THR A 205 16.91 -15.13 -5.93
CA THR A 205 17.36 -16.41 -5.37
C THR A 205 16.26 -17.01 -4.52
N GLN A 206 16.41 -18.26 -4.09
CA GLN A 206 15.37 -18.92 -3.29
C GLN A 206 15.18 -18.21 -1.93
N ASP A 207 13.94 -17.78 -1.67
CA ASP A 207 13.51 -17.18 -0.41
C ASP A 207 11.97 -17.21 -0.31
N HIS A 208 11.41 -17.07 0.88
CA HIS A 208 9.96 -16.94 1.12
C HIS A 208 9.08 -18.04 0.49
N LEU A 209 9.58 -19.28 0.35
CA LEU A 209 8.79 -20.39 -0.19
C LEU A 209 7.77 -20.92 0.83
N ASP A 210 7.93 -20.62 2.10
CA ASP A 210 6.92 -20.81 3.14
C ASP A 210 5.62 -20.05 2.83
N TYR A 211 5.73 -18.89 2.19
CA TYR A 211 4.61 -18.05 1.77
C TYR A 211 4.19 -18.32 0.32
N HIS A 212 5.13 -18.24 -0.63
CA HIS A 212 4.82 -18.31 -2.07
C HIS A 212 4.68 -19.75 -2.58
N HIS A 213 5.07 -20.75 -1.80
CA HIS A 213 5.03 -22.19 -2.08
C HIS A 213 5.94 -22.65 -3.23
N THR A 214 6.04 -21.87 -4.32
CA THR A 214 6.90 -22.18 -5.47
C THR A 214 7.81 -21.01 -5.83
N PHE A 215 8.91 -21.31 -6.51
CA PHE A 215 9.84 -20.28 -6.98
C PHE A 215 9.20 -19.42 -8.09
N GLU A 216 8.37 -20.03 -8.91
CA GLU A 216 7.60 -19.37 -9.96
C GLU A 216 6.62 -18.35 -9.38
N ALA A 217 5.83 -18.72 -8.39
CA ALA A 217 4.91 -17.80 -7.71
C ALA A 217 5.66 -16.64 -7.01
N TYR A 218 6.82 -16.93 -6.41
CA TYR A 218 7.69 -15.90 -5.85
C TYR A 218 8.22 -14.92 -6.92
N PHE A 219 8.62 -15.45 -8.06
CA PHE A 219 9.02 -14.64 -9.22
C PHE A 219 7.86 -13.78 -9.74
N GLU A 220 6.70 -14.40 -9.98
CA GLU A 220 5.51 -13.72 -10.50
C GLU A 220 5.06 -12.58 -9.57
N ALA A 221 5.10 -12.79 -8.26
CA ALA A 221 4.81 -11.74 -7.28
C ALA A 221 5.72 -10.52 -7.48
N LYS A 222 7.04 -10.71 -7.67
CA LYS A 222 7.97 -9.59 -7.92
C LYS A 222 7.80 -8.99 -9.32
N ALA A 223 7.50 -9.80 -10.32
CA ALA A 223 7.30 -9.37 -11.70
C ALA A 223 6.12 -8.40 -11.84
N ARG A 224 5.14 -8.46 -10.93
CA ARG A 224 4.03 -7.51 -10.88
C ARG A 224 4.49 -6.05 -10.85
N LEU A 225 5.60 -5.73 -10.18
CA LEU A 225 6.15 -4.36 -10.12
C LEU A 225 6.58 -3.84 -11.51
N PHE A 226 6.74 -4.72 -12.48
CA PHE A 226 7.15 -4.42 -13.86
C PHE A 226 6.01 -4.61 -14.86
N SER A 227 4.79 -4.83 -14.38
CA SER A 227 3.59 -4.95 -15.22
C SER A 227 3.10 -3.57 -15.71
N LYS A 228 2.06 -3.58 -16.53
CA LYS A 228 1.36 -2.36 -16.97
C LYS A 228 0.67 -1.60 -15.83
N ASP A 229 0.41 -2.26 -14.71
CA ASP A 229 -0.23 -1.67 -13.54
C ASP A 229 0.69 -0.66 -12.82
N TYR A 230 2.01 -0.76 -13.06
CA TYR A 230 3.03 0.16 -12.55
C TYR A 230 3.80 0.78 -13.74
N PRO A 231 3.23 1.83 -14.38
CA PRO A 231 3.85 2.47 -15.55
C PRO A 231 5.04 3.36 -15.12
N ALA A 232 6.20 2.74 -14.92
CA ALA A 232 7.43 3.36 -14.44
C ALA A 232 8.60 3.12 -15.38
N LYS A 233 9.67 3.91 -15.28
CA LYS A 233 10.95 3.55 -15.87
C LYS A 233 11.52 2.33 -15.15
N ARG A 234 12.05 1.36 -15.89
CA ARG A 234 12.49 0.07 -15.36
C ARG A 234 14.01 -0.03 -15.37
N VAL A 235 14.59 -0.50 -14.28
CA VAL A 235 16.00 -0.82 -14.13
C VAL A 235 16.11 -2.28 -13.74
N ILE A 236 16.71 -3.11 -14.59
CA ILE A 236 16.80 -4.55 -14.38
C ILE A 236 18.26 -4.97 -14.36
N CYS A 237 18.68 -5.67 -13.29
CA CYS A 237 19.99 -6.29 -13.20
C CYS A 237 20.04 -7.49 -14.16
N ILE A 238 20.82 -7.40 -15.23
CA ILE A 238 20.99 -8.45 -16.24
C ILE A 238 22.08 -9.47 -15.89
N ASP A 239 22.82 -9.29 -14.82
CA ASP A 239 23.77 -10.29 -14.32
C ASP A 239 23.04 -11.48 -13.70
N ASP A 240 21.83 -11.28 -13.19
CA ASP A 240 20.91 -12.33 -12.79
C ASP A 240 20.27 -12.99 -14.02
N LYS A 241 20.23 -14.35 -14.05
CA LYS A 241 19.67 -15.13 -15.17
C LYS A 241 18.20 -14.78 -15.44
N ILE A 242 17.46 -14.46 -14.40
CA ILE A 242 16.03 -14.13 -14.49
C ILE A 242 15.86 -12.72 -15.05
N GLY A 243 16.70 -11.76 -14.63
CA GLY A 243 16.70 -10.43 -15.22
C GLY A 243 16.94 -10.47 -16.76
N ARG A 244 17.81 -11.36 -17.23
CA ARG A 244 18.07 -11.53 -18.67
C ARG A 244 16.88 -12.07 -19.47
N ALA A 245 16.03 -12.86 -18.87
CA ALA A 245 14.90 -13.49 -19.56
C ALA A 245 13.71 -12.54 -19.79
N HIS A 246 13.73 -11.35 -19.20
CA HIS A 246 12.60 -10.40 -19.16
C HIS A 246 12.96 -8.98 -19.67
N VAL A 247 14.09 -8.83 -20.36
CA VAL A 247 14.53 -7.60 -21.04
C VAL A 247 14.08 -7.58 -22.48
#